data_5e325a7d453dd2c353f92326307f980d
#
_entry.id   5e325a7d453dd2c353f92326307f980d
#
_cell.length_a   1.000
_cell.length_b   1.000
_cell.length_c   1.000
_cell.angle_alpha   90.00
_cell.angle_beta   90.00
_cell.angle_gamma   90.00
#
_symmetry.space_group_name_H-M   'P 1'
#
loop_
_entity.id
_entity.type
_entity.pdbx_description
1 polymer ?
#
loop_
_entity_poly.entity_id
_entity_poly.type
_entity_poly.pdbx_seq_one_letter_code
_entity_poly.pdbx_strand_id
1 'polypeptide(L)'
;MPFRNTVDYIQKQVRLSYNVYIFTRYKFSDGGNLTKMSILKLKLNIAPAYIGPILSLADAWSAENALSNDVSSRFRMAVEEFASYLSSVFSGEELSAEFGEYGRRIFAEFSFNEKDIDLSALNMVNIHRKAGHEVSTDTSLMLARLSADNFTVCADAHGRLAIRAYIEKSYPCENPQQPCGASVPPLKLSANKDTLHAAMLTAAGIDGSFAESLYARSPEALAADIEAGAAKALWAEDGAGHPAAFIYWEERGRTAIFNGPYAAAADLDGKALTFVVEKFLSSAAKSGMTCAVSETAVPVAVSAYFEKYGDLYYRAMNEDCGGNVWAPQALIPEIDRIYDAFDLMRRVIPADFTPDAGKSLLDVSFSRDRRSAVIIPLMIHSDFSELLRAHTKKLSGMGFETITALFKLGSRSEAAAAAAASECGFEPVWIRPGECLEDTLVMKYAK
;
A
#
# COMPACT_ATOMS: atom_id res chain seq x y z
N MET A 1 6.61 6.31 -32.04
CA MET A 1 6.92 7.55 -31.29
C MET A 1 6.40 7.35 -29.89
N PRO A 2 7.23 7.30 -28.84
CA PRO A 2 6.74 7.08 -27.48
C PRO A 2 6.22 8.41 -26.95
N PHE A 3 4.94 8.44 -26.60
CA PHE A 3 4.37 9.52 -25.79
C PHE A 3 5.00 9.46 -24.40
N ARG A 4 5.93 10.37 -24.13
CA ARG A 4 6.35 10.70 -22.78
C ARG A 4 5.19 11.43 -22.13
N ASN A 5 4.53 10.80 -21.17
CA ASN A 5 3.69 11.48 -20.20
C ASN A 5 4.60 12.34 -19.32
N THR A 6 4.92 13.55 -19.79
CA THR A 6 5.55 14.59 -18.98
C THR A 6 4.45 15.14 -18.07
N VAL A 7 4.43 14.69 -16.81
CA VAL A 7 3.64 15.34 -15.78
C VAL A 7 4.36 16.65 -15.48
N ASP A 8 3.85 17.76 -16.01
CA ASP A 8 4.39 19.09 -15.72
C ASP A 8 4.00 19.49 -14.30
N TYR A 9 5.02 19.60 -13.43
CA TYR A 9 4.87 20.12 -12.08
C TYR A 9 5.24 21.61 -12.07
N ILE A 10 4.31 22.45 -11.62
CA ILE A 10 4.65 23.83 -11.26
C ILE A 10 5.18 23.84 -9.83
N GLN A 11 6.44 24.20 -9.68
CA GLN A 11 7.12 24.26 -8.41
C GLN A 11 7.22 25.72 -7.96
N LYS A 12 6.58 26.05 -6.83
CA LYS A 12 6.72 27.37 -6.19
C LYS A 12 7.68 27.22 -5.01
N GLN A 13 8.86 27.80 -5.13
CA GLN A 13 9.88 27.80 -4.09
C GLN A 13 9.81 29.09 -3.29
N VAL A 14 9.61 29.01 -1.98
CA VAL A 14 9.74 30.12 -1.05
C VAL A 14 10.93 29.82 -0.13
N ARG A 15 11.98 30.64 -0.23
CA ARG A 15 13.15 30.51 0.64
C ARG A 15 12.86 31.26 1.94
N LEU A 16 12.79 30.53 3.05
CA LEU A 16 12.81 31.09 4.39
C LEU A 16 14.25 31.13 4.91
N SER A 17 14.58 32.10 5.80
CA SER A 17 15.90 32.17 6.42
C SER A 17 16.19 30.90 7.19
N TYR A 18 17.11 30.07 6.79
CA TYR A 18 17.59 28.80 7.34
C TYR A 18 17.48 27.57 6.38
N ASN A 19 17.70 27.74 5.07
CA ASN A 19 17.65 26.61 4.14
C ASN A 19 16.35 25.76 4.17
N VAL A 20 15.25 26.38 4.58
CA VAL A 20 13.92 25.78 4.52
C VAL A 20 13.31 26.10 3.17
N TYR A 21 12.99 25.08 2.41
CA TYR A 21 12.35 25.20 1.10
C TYR A 21 10.94 24.64 1.19
N ILE A 22 9.92 25.47 0.98
CA ILE A 22 8.55 25.03 0.84
C ILE A 22 8.27 24.80 -0.65
N PHE A 23 7.96 23.59 -1.03
CA PHE A 23 7.58 23.24 -2.38
C PHE A 23 6.09 22.88 -2.39
N THR A 24 5.31 23.62 -3.14
CA THR A 24 3.94 23.21 -3.47
C THR A 24 3.97 22.58 -4.85
N ARG A 25 3.67 21.30 -4.97
CA ARG A 25 3.52 20.62 -6.27
C ARG A 25 2.06 20.65 -6.68
N TYR A 26 1.83 20.93 -7.95
CA TYR A 26 0.53 20.80 -8.59
C TYR A 26 0.61 19.67 -9.62
N LYS A 27 -0.33 18.76 -9.59
CA LYS A 27 -0.47 17.71 -10.60
C LYS A 27 -1.58 18.11 -11.56
N PHE A 28 -1.30 18.09 -12.87
CA PHE A 28 -2.35 18.18 -13.88
C PHE A 28 -3.08 16.85 -13.94
N SER A 29 -4.39 16.86 -13.70
CA SER A 29 -5.25 15.71 -14.03
C SER A 29 -5.57 15.73 -15.53
N ASP A 30 -5.88 14.57 -16.12
CA ASP A 30 -6.20 14.40 -17.54
C ASP A 30 -7.40 15.26 -18.04
N GLY A 31 -8.05 16.02 -17.17
CA GLY A 31 -9.12 16.97 -17.47
C GLY A 31 -8.70 18.45 -17.38
N GLY A 32 -7.42 18.77 -17.26
CA GLY A 32 -6.93 20.17 -17.21
C GLY A 32 -7.12 20.88 -15.88
N ASN A 33 -7.65 20.21 -14.85
CA ASN A 33 -7.77 20.76 -13.50
C ASN A 33 -6.47 20.56 -12.71
N LEU A 34 -5.96 21.64 -12.13
CA LEU A 34 -4.83 21.63 -11.22
C LEU A 34 -5.27 21.05 -9.87
N THR A 35 -4.83 19.83 -9.57
CA THR A 35 -5.00 19.26 -8.23
C THR A 35 -3.81 19.68 -7.36
N LYS A 36 -4.10 20.43 -6.29
CA LYS A 36 -3.08 20.86 -5.32
C LYS A 36 -2.58 19.65 -4.56
N MET A 37 -1.34 19.21 -4.80
CA MET A 37 -0.64 18.32 -3.87
C MET A 37 0.06 19.20 -2.84
N SER A 38 -0.41 19.15 -1.60
CA SER A 38 0.24 19.85 -0.50
C SER A 38 1.46 19.05 -0.04
N ILE A 39 2.63 19.38 -0.60
CA ILE A 39 3.90 18.80 -0.16
C ILE A 39 4.75 19.93 0.46
N LEU A 40 5.18 19.72 1.69
CA LEU A 40 6.14 20.56 2.38
C LEU A 40 7.46 19.81 2.47
N LYS A 41 8.53 20.40 1.97
CA LYS A 41 9.88 19.81 2.02
C LYS A 41 10.85 20.74 2.75
N LEU A 42 11.61 20.17 3.68
CA LEU A 42 12.61 20.84 4.49
C LEU A 42 13.97 20.22 4.23
N LYS A 43 15.03 21.06 4.24
CA LYS A 43 16.41 20.59 4.32
C LYS A 43 17.10 21.37 5.44
N LEU A 44 17.71 20.64 6.35
CA LEU A 44 18.41 21.24 7.49
C LEU A 44 19.50 20.28 8.01
N ASN A 45 20.45 20.80 8.75
CA ASN A 45 21.35 19.95 9.52
C ASN A 45 20.62 19.58 10.81
N ILE A 46 20.54 18.26 11.07
CA ILE A 46 19.79 17.80 12.23
C ILE A 46 20.49 18.16 13.53
N ALA A 47 19.75 18.77 14.43
CA ALA A 47 20.17 19.07 15.80
C ALA A 47 18.92 19.20 16.70
N PRO A 48 19.03 18.95 18.01
CA PRO A 48 17.89 19.08 18.93
C PRO A 48 17.19 20.44 18.87
N ALA A 49 17.93 21.52 18.60
CA ALA A 49 17.38 22.88 18.46
C ALA A 49 16.39 23.04 17.29
N TYR A 50 16.42 22.15 16.30
CA TYR A 50 15.53 22.22 15.12
C TYR A 50 14.26 21.39 15.25
N ILE A 51 14.10 20.57 16.29
CA ILE A 51 12.89 19.78 16.53
C ILE A 51 11.67 20.71 16.65
N GLY A 52 11.75 21.76 17.48
CA GLY A 52 10.65 22.73 17.64
C GLY A 52 10.20 23.36 16.30
N PRO A 53 11.12 23.95 15.51
CA PRO A 53 10.81 24.42 14.15
C PRO A 53 10.18 23.38 13.24
N ILE A 54 10.66 22.12 13.21
CA ILE A 54 10.06 21.03 12.42
C ILE A 54 8.62 20.78 12.85
N LEU A 55 8.36 20.73 14.16
CA LEU A 55 7.02 20.53 14.71
C LEU A 55 6.08 21.70 14.38
N SER A 56 6.56 22.93 14.49
CA SER A 56 5.76 24.10 14.12
C SER A 56 5.33 24.06 12.65
N LEU A 57 6.20 23.56 11.78
CA LEU A 57 5.88 23.39 10.35
C LEU A 57 4.91 22.21 10.12
N ALA A 58 5.04 21.12 10.87
CA ALA A 58 4.09 20.01 10.83
C ALA A 58 2.70 20.44 11.30
N ASP A 59 2.61 21.24 12.36
CA ASP A 59 1.36 21.80 12.88
C ASP A 59 0.71 22.75 11.85
N ALA A 60 1.50 23.65 11.25
CA ALA A 60 1.03 24.57 10.23
C ALA A 60 0.53 23.82 8.97
N TRP A 61 1.28 22.80 8.55
CA TRP A 61 0.88 21.94 7.41
C TRP A 61 -0.41 21.18 7.71
N SER A 62 -0.55 20.63 8.91
CA SER A 62 -1.75 19.92 9.37
C SER A 62 -2.98 20.85 9.37
N ALA A 63 -2.82 22.10 9.85
CA ALA A 63 -3.87 23.10 9.87
C ALA A 63 -4.28 23.53 8.45
N GLU A 64 -3.31 23.74 7.54
CA GLU A 64 -3.58 24.11 6.12
C GLU A 64 -4.35 23.01 5.40
N ASN A 65 -4.11 21.74 5.73
CA ASN A 65 -4.77 20.59 5.12
C ASN A 65 -6.02 20.12 5.88
N ALA A 66 -6.49 20.91 6.85
CA ALA A 66 -7.70 20.68 7.65
C ALA A 66 -7.79 19.26 8.25
N LEU A 67 -6.66 18.75 8.73
CA LEU A 67 -6.61 17.42 9.36
C LEU A 67 -7.40 17.41 10.67
N SER A 68 -8.05 16.29 10.98
CA SER A 68 -8.72 16.11 12.27
C SER A 68 -7.72 16.17 13.43
N ASN A 69 -8.16 16.54 14.62
CA ASN A 69 -7.30 16.63 15.80
C ASN A 69 -6.56 15.32 16.10
N ASP A 70 -7.21 14.18 15.93
CA ASP A 70 -6.60 12.87 16.12
C ASP A 70 -5.47 12.63 15.13
N VAL A 71 -5.74 12.82 13.84
CA VAL A 71 -4.76 12.63 12.76
C VAL A 71 -3.59 13.61 12.93
N SER A 72 -3.87 14.88 13.25
CA SER A 72 -2.85 15.90 13.51
C SER A 72 -1.96 15.54 14.69
N SER A 73 -2.55 15.04 15.78
CA SER A 73 -1.81 14.64 16.99
C SER A 73 -0.90 13.42 16.70
N ARG A 74 -1.40 12.43 15.99
CA ARG A 74 -0.63 11.25 15.57
C ARG A 74 0.51 11.66 14.62
N PHE A 75 0.21 12.54 13.65
CA PHE A 75 1.21 13.05 12.70
C PHE A 75 2.31 13.82 13.40
N ARG A 76 1.94 14.76 14.28
CA ARG A 76 2.88 15.51 15.09
C ARG A 76 3.77 14.60 15.93
N MET A 77 3.18 13.59 16.62
CA MET A 77 3.94 12.64 17.43
C MET A 77 4.92 11.83 16.59
N ALA A 78 4.51 11.31 15.42
CA ALA A 78 5.40 10.59 14.52
C ALA A 78 6.59 11.48 14.08
N VAL A 79 6.33 12.74 13.71
CA VAL A 79 7.37 13.70 13.30
C VAL A 79 8.32 14.01 14.45
N GLU A 80 7.79 14.25 15.67
CA GLU A 80 8.57 14.56 16.87
C GLU A 80 9.52 13.44 17.22
N GLU A 81 9.01 12.22 17.26
CA GLU A 81 9.78 11.07 17.69
C GLU A 81 10.84 10.66 16.67
N PHE A 82 10.54 10.73 15.37
CA PHE A 82 11.55 10.52 14.34
C PHE A 82 12.63 11.61 14.38
N ALA A 83 12.25 12.89 14.47
CA ALA A 83 13.22 13.97 14.54
C ALA A 83 14.10 13.87 15.79
N SER A 84 13.51 13.49 16.93
CA SER A 84 14.23 13.30 18.20
C SER A 84 15.23 12.15 18.09
N TYR A 85 14.80 10.99 17.56
CA TYR A 85 15.67 9.86 17.35
C TYR A 85 16.84 10.22 16.42
N LEU A 86 16.54 10.76 15.23
CA LEU A 86 17.56 11.13 14.26
C LEU A 86 18.54 12.18 14.81
N SER A 87 18.06 13.15 15.60
CA SER A 87 18.93 14.15 16.19
C SER A 87 19.86 13.57 17.28
N SER A 88 19.47 12.48 17.92
CA SER A 88 20.31 11.80 18.92
C SER A 88 21.40 10.94 18.27
N VAL A 89 21.15 10.43 17.05
CA VAL A 89 22.07 9.52 16.34
C VAL A 89 22.97 10.28 15.36
N PHE A 90 22.44 11.31 14.67
CA PHE A 90 23.10 11.98 13.53
C PHE A 90 23.23 13.51 13.72
N SER A 91 23.63 13.96 14.90
CA SER A 91 23.76 15.40 15.15
C SER A 91 24.75 16.05 14.18
N GLY A 92 24.28 17.08 13.43
CA GLY A 92 25.08 17.83 12.46
C GLY A 92 24.98 17.35 11.00
N GLU A 93 24.41 16.17 10.72
CA GLU A 93 24.22 15.66 9.37
C GLU A 93 23.04 16.33 8.65
N GLU A 94 23.06 16.33 7.31
CA GLU A 94 21.96 16.84 6.49
C GLU A 94 20.76 15.89 6.56
N LEU A 95 19.61 16.43 6.97
CA LEU A 95 18.31 15.79 6.95
C LEU A 95 17.40 16.47 5.93
N SER A 96 16.71 15.68 5.12
CA SER A 96 15.55 16.14 4.36
C SER A 96 14.28 15.55 5.00
N ALA A 97 13.34 16.42 5.38
CA ALA A 97 12.01 16.00 5.81
C ALA A 97 10.98 16.44 4.78
N GLU A 98 10.05 15.55 4.44
CA GLU A 98 8.97 15.81 3.51
C GLU A 98 7.63 15.40 4.14
N PHE A 99 6.66 16.32 4.15
CA PHE A 99 5.30 16.09 4.60
C PHE A 99 4.36 16.18 3.41
N GLY A 100 3.46 15.23 3.28
CA GLY A 100 2.56 15.21 2.15
C GLY A 100 1.33 14.34 2.37
N GLU A 101 0.44 14.38 1.39
CA GLU A 101 -0.72 13.50 1.34
C GLU A 101 -0.75 12.67 0.05
N TYR A 102 -1.28 11.47 0.16
CA TYR A 102 -1.51 10.58 -0.95
C TYR A 102 -2.82 9.82 -0.73
N GLY A 103 -3.88 10.28 -1.38
CA GLY A 103 -5.21 9.73 -1.19
C GLY A 103 -5.71 9.86 0.24
N ARG A 104 -6.14 8.75 0.79
CA ARG A 104 -6.61 8.67 2.18
C ARG A 104 -5.50 8.75 3.23
N ARG A 105 -4.23 8.83 2.84
CA ARG A 105 -3.08 8.82 3.75
C ARG A 105 -2.35 10.15 3.72
N ILE A 106 -1.81 10.52 4.86
CA ILE A 106 -0.75 11.51 4.98
C ILE A 106 0.56 10.80 5.29
N PHE A 107 1.68 11.45 4.98
CA PHE A 107 2.99 10.88 5.28
C PHE A 107 3.98 11.92 5.78
N ALA A 108 4.90 11.45 6.62
CA ALA A 108 6.15 12.12 6.94
C ALA A 108 7.31 11.25 6.49
N GLU A 109 8.17 11.78 5.63
CA GLU A 109 9.39 11.11 5.16
C GLU A 109 10.62 11.84 5.66
N PHE A 110 11.59 11.09 6.14
CA PHE A 110 12.90 11.57 6.57
C PHE A 110 13.98 10.88 5.76
N SER A 111 14.81 11.65 5.03
CA SER A 111 15.90 11.12 4.20
C SER A 111 17.25 11.65 4.70
N PHE A 112 18.24 10.77 4.85
CA PHE A 112 19.58 11.05 5.39
C PHE A 112 20.62 10.12 4.77
N ASN A 113 21.91 10.45 4.89
CA ASN A 113 23.00 9.76 4.19
C ASN A 113 23.53 8.51 4.90
N GLU A 114 23.17 8.31 6.16
CA GLU A 114 23.68 7.20 6.99
C GLU A 114 23.04 5.87 6.60
N LYS A 115 23.85 4.80 6.52
CA LYS A 115 23.38 3.45 6.19
C LYS A 115 23.29 2.52 7.40
N ASP A 116 24.08 2.79 8.45
CA ASP A 116 24.18 1.95 9.64
C ASP A 116 23.29 2.46 10.78
N ILE A 117 22.00 2.52 10.55
CA ILE A 117 21.01 2.96 11.54
C ILE A 117 20.27 1.77 12.15
N ASP A 118 20.11 1.77 13.45
CA ASP A 118 19.31 0.77 14.16
C ASP A 118 17.82 1.17 14.18
N LEU A 119 17.06 0.56 13.31
CA LEU A 119 15.61 0.75 13.21
C LEU A 119 14.80 -0.38 13.88
N SER A 120 15.46 -1.31 14.58
CA SER A 120 14.80 -2.50 15.15
C SER A 120 13.70 -2.18 16.14
N ALA A 121 13.72 -1.01 16.77
CA ALA A 121 12.64 -0.54 17.65
C ALA A 121 11.33 -0.21 16.93
N LEU A 122 11.34 -0.06 15.59
CA LEU A 122 10.11 0.04 14.76
C LEU A 122 9.41 -1.32 14.59
N ASN A 123 10.07 -2.43 14.88
CA ASN A 123 9.43 -3.74 14.84
C ASN A 123 8.28 -3.82 15.85
N MET A 124 7.19 -4.47 15.47
CA MET A 124 6.08 -4.78 16.38
C MET A 124 6.55 -5.64 17.59
N VAL A 125 7.55 -6.48 17.38
CA VAL A 125 8.22 -7.28 18.42
C VAL A 125 9.71 -6.98 18.36
N ASN A 126 10.27 -6.46 19.44
CA ASN A 126 11.71 -6.24 19.54
C ASN A 126 12.37 -7.41 20.30
N ILE A 127 13.06 -8.29 19.55
CA ILE A 127 13.76 -9.48 20.09
C ILE A 127 15.10 -9.14 20.77
N HIS A 128 15.64 -7.94 20.51
CA HIS A 128 16.94 -7.50 21.04
C HIS A 128 16.82 -6.75 22.37
N ARG A 129 15.59 -6.49 22.85
CA ARG A 129 15.37 -5.75 24.09
C ARG A 129 15.76 -6.58 25.30
N LYS A 130 16.92 -6.31 25.88
CA LYS A 130 17.31 -6.88 27.18
C LYS A 130 16.61 -6.13 28.31
N ALA A 131 16.03 -6.88 29.26
CA ALA A 131 15.48 -6.30 30.48
C ALA A 131 16.62 -5.55 31.23
N GLY A 132 16.46 -4.22 31.40
CA GLY A 132 17.39 -3.39 32.16
C GLY A 132 18.29 -2.44 31.36
N HIS A 133 18.19 -2.35 30.02
CA HIS A 133 18.93 -1.36 29.24
C HIS A 133 18.19 0.00 29.13
N GLU A 134 19.00 1.08 29.13
CA GLU A 134 18.53 2.47 29.11
C GLU A 134 17.59 2.79 27.95
N VAL A 135 16.50 3.47 28.31
CA VAL A 135 15.20 3.52 27.63
C VAL A 135 15.12 4.66 26.60
N SER A 136 16.20 5.44 26.33
CA SER A 136 15.98 6.75 25.71
C SER A 136 15.80 6.74 24.17
N THR A 137 16.62 6.06 23.40
CA THR A 137 16.56 6.10 21.93
C THR A 137 15.51 5.15 21.34
N ASP A 138 15.38 3.94 21.90
CA ASP A 138 14.38 2.98 21.46
C ASP A 138 12.94 3.44 21.70
N THR A 139 12.73 4.26 22.73
CA THR A 139 11.39 4.76 23.08
C THR A 139 10.82 5.67 22.00
N SER A 140 11.63 6.58 21.45
CA SER A 140 11.18 7.48 20.37
C SER A 140 10.71 6.69 19.13
N LEU A 141 11.47 5.72 18.66
CA LEU A 141 11.05 4.90 17.53
C LEU A 141 9.79 4.05 17.83
N MET A 142 9.65 3.55 19.06
CA MET A 142 8.43 2.85 19.48
C MET A 142 7.21 3.77 19.49
N LEU A 143 7.33 5.00 19.96
CA LEU A 143 6.26 5.99 19.95
C LEU A 143 5.91 6.41 18.51
N ALA A 144 6.91 6.62 17.66
CA ALA A 144 6.70 6.84 16.23
C ALA A 144 5.91 5.67 15.61
N ARG A 145 6.27 4.41 15.92
CA ARG A 145 5.56 3.22 15.43
C ARG A 145 4.10 3.19 15.88
N LEU A 146 3.82 3.56 17.12
CA LEU A 146 2.45 3.59 17.66
C LEU A 146 1.60 4.71 17.05
N SER A 147 2.22 5.76 16.53
CA SER A 147 1.54 6.91 15.93
C SER A 147 1.24 6.74 14.45
N ALA A 148 1.98 5.86 13.76
CA ALA A 148 1.80 5.58 12.34
C ALA A 148 1.05 4.26 12.10
N ASP A 149 0.33 4.18 10.98
CA ASP A 149 -0.35 2.95 10.55
C ASP A 149 0.60 2.03 9.80
N ASN A 150 1.50 2.59 8.98
CA ASN A 150 2.49 1.84 8.20
C ASN A 150 3.81 2.61 8.08
N PHE A 151 4.88 1.86 7.75
CA PHE A 151 6.18 2.40 7.41
C PHE A 151 6.69 1.85 6.09
N THR A 152 7.53 2.63 5.42
CA THR A 152 8.40 2.12 4.36
C THR A 152 9.82 2.62 4.61
N VAL A 153 10.79 1.78 4.27
CA VAL A 153 12.20 2.13 4.26
C VAL A 153 12.74 1.83 2.87
N CYS A 154 13.34 2.81 2.24
CA CYS A 154 13.88 2.68 0.89
C CYS A 154 15.08 3.61 0.70
N ALA A 155 15.84 3.40 -0.37
CA ALA A 155 16.79 4.40 -0.83
C ALA A 155 16.05 5.45 -1.67
N ASP A 156 16.33 6.73 -1.43
CA ASP A 156 15.82 7.80 -2.27
C ASP A 156 16.57 7.84 -3.64
N ALA A 157 16.17 8.74 -4.54
CA ALA A 157 16.78 8.89 -5.86
C ALA A 157 18.29 9.23 -5.82
N HIS A 158 18.83 9.61 -4.68
CA HIS A 158 20.25 9.91 -4.45
C HIS A 158 20.97 8.81 -3.67
N GLY A 159 20.31 7.69 -3.41
CA GLY A 159 20.86 6.56 -2.64
C GLY A 159 20.92 6.79 -1.13
N ARG A 160 20.24 7.83 -0.61
CA ARG A 160 20.09 8.08 0.82
C ARG A 160 19.00 7.20 1.38
N LEU A 161 19.14 6.78 2.63
CA LEU A 161 18.09 6.08 3.34
C LEU A 161 16.90 7.02 3.57
N ALA A 162 15.71 6.58 3.23
CA ALA A 162 14.45 7.29 3.45
C ALA A 162 13.51 6.42 4.28
N ILE A 163 13.03 6.97 5.39
CA ILE A 163 12.00 6.37 6.25
C ILE A 163 10.73 7.18 6.07
N ARG A 164 9.65 6.54 5.67
CA ARG A 164 8.35 7.18 5.51
C ARG A 164 7.31 6.54 6.42
N ALA A 165 6.72 7.35 7.29
CA ALA A 165 5.57 6.98 8.12
C ALA A 165 4.28 7.41 7.44
N TYR A 166 3.29 6.52 7.40
CA TYR A 166 1.96 6.81 6.86
C TYR A 166 0.91 6.80 7.97
N ILE A 167 0.01 7.76 7.91
CA ILE A 167 -1.14 7.87 8.81
C ILE A 167 -2.40 7.98 7.97
N GLU A 168 -3.39 7.14 8.24
CA GLU A 168 -4.69 7.19 7.56
C GLU A 168 -5.52 8.37 8.09
N LYS A 169 -6.13 9.11 7.16
CA LYS A 169 -7.10 10.14 7.50
C LYS A 169 -8.37 9.50 8.07
N SER A 170 -9.03 10.20 8.96
CA SER A 170 -10.34 9.80 9.46
C SER A 170 -11.42 10.30 8.52
N TYR A 171 -12.31 9.41 8.10
CA TYR A 171 -13.49 9.73 7.29
C TYR A 171 -14.76 9.38 8.06
N PRO A 172 -15.87 10.08 7.83
CA PRO A 172 -17.16 9.73 8.41
C PRO A 172 -17.55 8.30 8.04
N CYS A 173 -18.09 7.57 9.02
CA CYS A 173 -18.73 6.28 8.77
C CYS A 173 -20.18 6.49 8.39
N GLU A 174 -20.60 5.88 7.30
CA GLU A 174 -21.97 5.96 6.81
C GLU A 174 -22.67 4.61 6.92
N ASN A 175 -24.00 4.65 7.02
CA ASN A 175 -24.80 3.44 7.08
C ASN A 175 -25.09 2.90 5.69
N PRO A 176 -25.07 1.56 5.51
CA PRO A 176 -25.49 0.93 4.27
C PRO A 176 -26.90 1.36 3.85
N GLN A 177 -27.13 1.47 2.54
CA GLN A 177 -28.42 1.79 1.96
C GLN A 177 -29.10 0.54 1.39
N GLN A 178 -30.42 0.55 1.32
CA GLN A 178 -31.18 -0.50 0.66
C GLN A 178 -31.16 -0.30 -0.86
N PRO A 179 -31.10 -1.36 -1.67
CA PRO A 179 -31.15 -1.26 -3.12
C PRO A 179 -32.49 -0.73 -3.61
N CYS A 180 -32.46 0.12 -4.63
CA CYS A 180 -33.66 0.70 -5.26
C CYS A 180 -34.49 -0.29 -6.12
N GLY A 181 -34.18 -1.60 -6.08
CA GLY A 181 -34.82 -2.62 -6.89
C GLY A 181 -33.91 -3.20 -7.96
N ALA A 182 -34.51 -3.79 -9.02
CA ALA A 182 -33.74 -4.33 -10.14
C ALA A 182 -33.30 -3.21 -11.08
N SER A 183 -32.08 -3.34 -11.67
CA SER A 183 -31.57 -2.38 -12.63
C SER A 183 -32.37 -2.37 -13.92
N VAL A 184 -32.62 -1.18 -14.47
CA VAL A 184 -33.40 -0.95 -15.70
C VAL A 184 -32.47 -0.63 -16.86
N PRO A 185 -32.42 -1.44 -17.94
CA PRO A 185 -31.61 -1.13 -19.14
C PRO A 185 -31.99 0.20 -19.79
N PRO A 186 -31.06 0.88 -20.50
CA PRO A 186 -29.68 0.50 -20.77
C PRO A 186 -28.73 0.84 -19.62
N LEU A 187 -27.67 0.03 -19.46
CA LEU A 187 -26.55 0.33 -18.56
C LEU A 187 -25.57 1.29 -19.25
N LYS A 188 -25.08 2.27 -18.51
CA LYS A 188 -24.03 3.19 -18.99
C LYS A 188 -23.02 3.47 -17.88
N LEU A 189 -21.75 3.79 -18.26
CA LEU A 189 -20.79 4.28 -17.30
C LEU A 189 -21.21 5.67 -16.82
N SER A 190 -21.13 5.86 -15.51
CA SER A 190 -21.38 7.17 -14.91
C SER A 190 -20.05 7.84 -14.55
N ALA A 191 -20.01 9.17 -14.67
CA ALA A 191 -18.93 10.01 -14.15
C ALA A 191 -19.34 10.76 -12.88
N ASN A 192 -20.60 10.61 -12.45
CA ASN A 192 -21.10 11.29 -11.26
C ASN A 192 -20.60 10.59 -9.99
N LYS A 193 -19.86 11.31 -9.16
CA LYS A 193 -19.31 10.79 -7.89
C LYS A 193 -20.42 10.44 -6.88
N ASP A 194 -21.55 11.14 -6.89
CA ASP A 194 -22.68 10.81 -6.02
C ASP A 194 -23.26 9.43 -6.36
N THR A 195 -23.25 9.05 -7.65
CA THR A 195 -23.67 7.72 -8.09
C THR A 195 -22.70 6.63 -7.57
N LEU A 196 -21.38 6.89 -7.59
CA LEU A 196 -20.39 5.97 -7.01
C LEU A 196 -20.62 5.84 -5.50
N HIS A 197 -20.77 6.95 -4.79
CA HIS A 197 -21.04 6.98 -3.35
C HIS A 197 -22.29 6.15 -3.00
N ALA A 198 -23.40 6.41 -3.69
CA ALA A 198 -24.63 5.64 -3.52
C ALA A 198 -24.45 4.15 -3.87
N ALA A 199 -23.68 3.83 -4.91
CA ALA A 199 -23.35 2.45 -5.30
C ALA A 199 -22.64 1.71 -4.16
N MET A 200 -21.67 2.36 -3.54
CA MET A 200 -20.89 1.77 -2.45
C MET A 200 -21.75 1.50 -1.19
N LEU A 201 -22.57 2.48 -0.79
CA LEU A 201 -23.47 2.30 0.36
C LEU A 201 -24.51 1.20 0.11
N THR A 202 -25.01 1.09 -1.11
CA THR A 202 -25.97 0.04 -1.49
C THR A 202 -25.28 -1.33 -1.53
N ALA A 203 -24.10 -1.44 -2.14
CA ALA A 203 -23.34 -2.68 -2.16
C ALA A 203 -22.97 -3.16 -0.74
N ALA A 204 -22.65 -2.26 0.17
CA ALA A 204 -22.39 -2.59 1.57
C ALA A 204 -23.60 -3.23 2.26
N GLY A 205 -24.83 -2.95 1.80
CA GLY A 205 -26.06 -3.58 2.27
C GLY A 205 -26.36 -4.94 1.65
N ILE A 206 -25.73 -5.27 0.50
CA ILE A 206 -25.98 -6.50 -0.28
C ILE A 206 -24.85 -7.51 -0.10
N ASP A 207 -23.61 -7.05 -0.20
CA ASP A 207 -22.40 -7.88 -0.23
C ASP A 207 -21.64 -7.82 1.10
N GLY A 208 -21.73 -8.91 1.87
CA GLY A 208 -21.07 -8.99 3.19
C GLY A 208 -19.56 -8.88 3.11
N SER A 209 -18.92 -9.33 1.99
CA SER A 209 -17.47 -9.22 1.82
C SER A 209 -17.03 -7.77 1.58
N PHE A 210 -17.81 -7.01 0.83
CA PHE A 210 -17.59 -5.57 0.66
C PHE A 210 -17.90 -4.79 1.94
N ALA A 211 -18.96 -5.15 2.67
CA ALA A 211 -19.39 -4.48 3.91
C ALA A 211 -18.29 -4.42 4.99
N GLU A 212 -17.36 -5.38 4.99
CA GLU A 212 -16.21 -5.41 5.90
C GLU A 212 -15.08 -4.49 5.46
N SER A 213 -15.08 -3.99 4.21
CA SER A 213 -14.03 -3.12 3.68
C SER A 213 -14.05 -1.72 4.31
N LEU A 214 -12.89 -1.06 4.29
CA LEU A 214 -12.80 0.36 4.67
C LEU A 214 -13.74 1.22 3.84
N TYR A 215 -13.76 0.99 2.54
CA TYR A 215 -14.50 1.82 1.60
C TYR A 215 -16.02 1.68 1.72
N ALA A 216 -16.49 0.51 2.16
CA ALA A 216 -17.92 0.32 2.46
C ALA A 216 -18.41 1.20 3.59
N ARG A 217 -17.56 1.41 4.61
CA ARG A 217 -17.89 2.24 5.79
C ARG A 217 -17.63 3.73 5.56
N SER A 218 -16.73 4.05 4.66
CA SER A 218 -16.29 5.42 4.39
C SER A 218 -16.03 5.59 2.88
N PRO A 219 -17.07 5.76 2.06
CA PRO A 219 -16.96 5.93 0.61
C PRO A 219 -16.04 7.08 0.20
N GLU A 220 -16.00 8.15 1.00
CA GLU A 220 -15.10 9.30 0.79
C GLU A 220 -13.61 8.91 0.78
N ALA A 221 -13.23 7.82 1.46
CA ALA A 221 -11.86 7.33 1.43
C ALA A 221 -11.46 6.82 0.03
N LEU A 222 -12.36 6.12 -0.68
CA LEU A 222 -12.13 5.72 -2.07
C LEU A 222 -12.12 6.93 -3.01
N ALA A 223 -13.01 7.89 -2.80
CA ALA A 223 -13.03 9.12 -3.58
C ALA A 223 -11.70 9.88 -3.46
N ALA A 224 -11.13 9.98 -2.26
CA ALA A 224 -9.82 10.57 -2.03
C ALA A 224 -8.69 9.80 -2.73
N ASP A 225 -8.71 8.46 -2.69
CA ASP A 225 -7.73 7.63 -3.37
C ASP A 225 -7.84 7.75 -4.91
N ILE A 226 -9.04 7.88 -5.46
CA ILE A 226 -9.27 8.12 -6.90
C ILE A 226 -8.74 9.51 -7.29
N GLU A 227 -9.03 10.54 -6.53
CA GLU A 227 -8.56 11.91 -6.80
C GLU A 227 -7.03 12.02 -6.77
N ALA A 228 -6.40 11.31 -5.85
CA ALA A 228 -4.94 11.23 -5.76
C ALA A 228 -4.32 10.33 -6.84
N GLY A 229 -5.12 9.55 -7.56
CA GLY A 229 -4.65 8.52 -8.50
C GLY A 229 -4.03 7.29 -7.81
N ALA A 230 -4.32 7.09 -6.52
CA ALA A 230 -3.93 5.91 -5.76
C ALA A 230 -4.81 4.70 -6.10
N ALA A 231 -6.08 4.97 -6.45
CA ALA A 231 -7.01 3.98 -6.95
C ALA A 231 -7.72 4.50 -8.21
N LYS A 232 -8.29 3.57 -8.96
CA LYS A 232 -9.21 3.83 -10.08
C LYS A 232 -10.50 3.09 -9.82
N ALA A 233 -11.62 3.61 -10.34
CA ALA A 233 -12.89 2.92 -10.26
C ALA A 233 -13.70 3.13 -11.55
N LEU A 234 -14.58 2.18 -11.83
CA LEU A 234 -15.62 2.29 -12.83
C LEU A 234 -16.96 1.93 -12.18
N TRP A 235 -17.97 2.71 -12.48
CA TRP A 235 -19.32 2.44 -11.98
C TRP A 235 -20.34 2.67 -13.06
N ALA A 236 -21.39 1.87 -13.00
CA ALA A 236 -22.49 1.90 -13.94
C ALA A 236 -23.75 2.43 -13.26
N GLU A 237 -24.53 3.18 -14.00
CA GLU A 237 -25.90 3.52 -13.70
C GLU A 237 -26.86 2.88 -14.70
N ASP A 238 -28.07 2.65 -14.28
CA ASP A 238 -29.13 2.11 -15.10
C ASP A 238 -29.85 3.19 -15.93
N GLY A 239 -30.84 2.78 -16.73
CA GLY A 239 -31.63 3.69 -17.57
C GLY A 239 -32.44 4.73 -16.81
N ALA A 240 -32.69 4.52 -15.51
CA ALA A 240 -33.35 5.47 -14.61
C ALA A 240 -32.35 6.37 -13.86
N GLY A 241 -31.04 6.16 -14.01
CA GLY A 241 -29.98 6.91 -13.33
C GLY A 241 -29.64 6.38 -11.95
N HIS A 242 -30.13 5.19 -11.57
CA HIS A 242 -29.78 4.57 -10.31
C HIS A 242 -28.44 3.81 -10.42
N PRO A 243 -27.65 3.71 -9.32
CA PRO A 243 -26.44 2.92 -9.31
C PRO A 243 -26.75 1.44 -9.56
N ALA A 244 -25.97 0.78 -10.45
CA ALA A 244 -26.18 -0.61 -10.83
C ALA A 244 -25.07 -1.53 -10.36
N ALA A 245 -23.80 -1.16 -10.60
CA ALA A 245 -22.61 -1.90 -10.18
C ALA A 245 -21.37 -1.03 -10.21
N PHE A 246 -20.32 -1.42 -9.50
CA PHE A 246 -19.00 -0.79 -9.58
C PHE A 246 -17.87 -1.79 -9.37
N ILE A 247 -16.66 -1.39 -9.79
CA ILE A 247 -15.39 -2.09 -9.57
C ILE A 247 -14.32 -1.03 -9.30
N TYR A 248 -13.36 -1.31 -8.43
CA TYR A 248 -12.21 -0.45 -8.22
C TYR A 248 -10.92 -1.24 -8.23
N TRP A 249 -9.80 -0.59 -8.56
CA TRP A 249 -8.48 -1.23 -8.61
C TRP A 249 -7.36 -0.25 -8.31
N GLU A 250 -6.23 -0.79 -7.89
CA GLU A 250 -4.95 -0.10 -7.78
C GLU A 250 -4.03 -0.57 -8.90
N GLU A 251 -3.28 0.33 -9.50
CA GLU A 251 -2.23 -0.02 -10.46
C GLU A 251 -0.89 -0.06 -9.74
N ARG A 252 -0.32 -1.25 -9.61
CA ARG A 252 0.98 -1.48 -9.00
C ARG A 252 1.96 -2.01 -10.05
N GLY A 253 2.87 -1.14 -10.51
CA GLY A 253 3.73 -1.47 -11.63
C GLY A 253 2.91 -1.72 -12.90
N ARG A 254 2.90 -2.98 -13.38
CA ARG A 254 2.15 -3.41 -14.56
C ARG A 254 0.95 -4.32 -14.22
N THR A 255 0.59 -4.38 -12.96
CA THR A 255 -0.52 -5.20 -12.46
C THR A 255 -1.68 -4.33 -11.98
N ALA A 256 -2.89 -4.63 -12.42
CA ALA A 256 -4.11 -4.06 -11.88
C ALA A 256 -4.65 -4.97 -10.76
N ILE A 257 -4.55 -4.53 -9.51
CA ILE A 257 -5.11 -5.26 -8.36
C ILE A 257 -6.52 -4.75 -8.12
N PHE A 258 -7.52 -5.56 -8.45
CA PHE A 258 -8.92 -5.15 -8.42
C PHE A 258 -9.70 -5.78 -7.28
N ASN A 259 -10.78 -5.12 -6.90
CA ASN A 259 -11.76 -5.56 -5.93
C ASN A 259 -13.17 -5.44 -6.52
N GLY A 260 -14.00 -6.44 -6.28
CA GLY A 260 -15.31 -6.56 -6.90
C GLY A 260 -15.30 -7.42 -8.16
N PRO A 261 -16.23 -7.20 -9.12
CA PRO A 261 -17.26 -6.15 -9.11
C PRO A 261 -18.32 -6.35 -8.02
N TYR A 262 -18.92 -5.25 -7.60
CA TYR A 262 -19.97 -5.23 -6.59
C TYR A 262 -21.29 -4.76 -7.20
N ALA A 263 -22.38 -5.48 -6.93
CA ALA A 263 -23.72 -5.07 -7.33
C ALA A 263 -24.23 -3.96 -6.41
N ALA A 264 -24.84 -2.92 -6.98
CA ALA A 264 -25.52 -1.85 -6.27
C ALA A 264 -27.03 -1.85 -6.51
N ALA A 265 -27.54 -2.88 -7.23
CA ALA A 265 -28.96 -3.14 -7.48
C ALA A 265 -29.19 -4.66 -7.48
N ALA A 266 -30.43 -5.10 -7.50
CA ALA A 266 -30.76 -6.50 -7.73
C ALA A 266 -30.36 -6.89 -9.17
N ASP A 267 -29.24 -7.56 -9.35
CA ASP A 267 -28.64 -7.97 -10.63
C ASP A 267 -28.79 -9.49 -10.78
N LEU A 268 -30.02 -9.96 -10.92
CA LEU A 268 -30.35 -11.39 -11.00
C LEU A 268 -29.65 -12.13 -12.15
N ASP A 269 -29.42 -11.42 -13.27
CA ASP A 269 -28.81 -11.95 -14.49
C ASP A 269 -27.31 -11.70 -14.57
N GLY A 270 -26.72 -10.99 -13.61
CA GLY A 270 -25.30 -10.62 -13.60
C GLY A 270 -24.90 -9.63 -14.70
N LYS A 271 -25.86 -8.97 -15.35
CA LYS A 271 -25.60 -8.06 -16.49
C LYS A 271 -24.83 -6.80 -16.09
N ALA A 272 -25.15 -6.23 -14.93
CA ALA A 272 -24.48 -5.03 -14.46
C ALA A 272 -23.02 -5.34 -14.04
N LEU A 273 -22.80 -6.48 -13.39
CA LEU A 273 -21.46 -6.98 -13.04
C LEU A 273 -20.62 -7.26 -14.30
N THR A 274 -21.19 -7.96 -15.28
CA THR A 274 -20.55 -8.22 -16.58
C THR A 274 -20.17 -6.93 -17.28
N PHE A 275 -21.08 -5.95 -17.33
CA PHE A 275 -20.83 -4.65 -17.97
C PHE A 275 -19.61 -3.93 -17.37
N VAL A 276 -19.52 -3.82 -16.05
CA VAL A 276 -18.39 -3.12 -15.40
C VAL A 276 -17.08 -3.89 -15.52
N VAL A 277 -17.10 -5.24 -15.50
CA VAL A 277 -15.90 -6.07 -15.70
C VAL A 277 -15.35 -5.91 -17.11
N GLU A 278 -16.19 -5.95 -18.16
CA GLU A 278 -15.74 -5.74 -19.55
C GLU A 278 -15.12 -4.37 -19.74
N LYS A 279 -15.73 -3.32 -19.15
CA LYS A 279 -15.18 -1.97 -19.18
C LYS A 279 -13.88 -1.84 -18.41
N PHE A 280 -13.78 -2.49 -17.26
CA PHE A 280 -12.53 -2.55 -16.46
C PHE A 280 -11.41 -3.21 -17.25
N LEU A 281 -11.62 -4.43 -17.77
CA LEU A 281 -10.60 -5.16 -18.54
C LEU A 281 -10.14 -4.36 -19.76
N SER A 282 -11.09 -3.74 -20.48
CA SER A 282 -10.76 -2.87 -21.61
C SER A 282 -9.95 -1.62 -21.19
N SER A 283 -10.27 -1.02 -20.04
CA SER A 283 -9.55 0.15 -19.51
C SER A 283 -8.14 -0.21 -19.08
N ALA A 284 -8.00 -1.29 -18.30
CA ALA A 284 -6.72 -1.75 -17.79
C ALA A 284 -5.78 -2.21 -18.92
N ALA A 285 -6.30 -2.92 -19.93
CA ALA A 285 -5.52 -3.30 -21.10
C ALA A 285 -5.00 -2.07 -21.87
N LYS A 286 -5.83 -1.04 -22.05
CA LYS A 286 -5.43 0.22 -22.70
C LYS A 286 -4.40 1.01 -21.90
N SER A 287 -4.37 0.90 -20.57
CA SER A 287 -3.38 1.54 -19.72
C SER A 287 -2.02 0.80 -19.71
N GLY A 288 -1.91 -0.33 -20.43
CA GLY A 288 -0.67 -1.09 -20.55
C GLY A 288 -0.41 -2.08 -19.41
N MET A 289 -1.44 -2.39 -18.62
CA MET A 289 -1.35 -3.44 -17.61
C MET A 289 -1.14 -4.81 -18.26
N THR A 290 -0.21 -5.60 -17.75
CA THR A 290 0.04 -6.97 -18.24
C THR A 290 -0.99 -7.94 -17.73
N CYS A 291 -1.48 -7.73 -16.51
CA CYS A 291 -2.50 -8.58 -15.92
C CYS A 291 -3.41 -7.82 -14.95
N ALA A 292 -4.57 -8.42 -14.67
CA ALA A 292 -5.45 -8.07 -13.57
C ALA A 292 -5.50 -9.23 -12.56
N VAL A 293 -5.41 -8.91 -11.28
CA VAL A 293 -5.48 -9.89 -10.19
C VAL A 293 -6.46 -9.44 -9.10
N SER A 294 -7.13 -10.41 -8.47
CA SER A 294 -7.91 -10.17 -7.26
C SER A 294 -7.67 -11.29 -6.26
N GLU A 295 -7.47 -10.93 -5.01
CA GLU A 295 -7.36 -11.85 -3.86
C GLU A 295 -8.70 -11.97 -3.12
N THR A 296 -9.73 -11.29 -3.61
CA THR A 296 -11.11 -11.38 -3.10
C THR A 296 -11.97 -12.22 -4.04
N ALA A 297 -13.00 -12.85 -3.48
CA ALA A 297 -13.91 -13.68 -4.27
C ALA A 297 -14.58 -12.85 -5.38
N VAL A 298 -14.49 -13.36 -6.61
CA VAL A 298 -15.17 -12.77 -7.76
C VAL A 298 -16.55 -13.40 -7.89
N PRO A 299 -17.63 -12.62 -8.11
CA PRO A 299 -18.97 -13.16 -8.31
C PRO A 299 -19.05 -14.19 -9.43
N VAL A 300 -19.85 -15.27 -9.24
CA VAL A 300 -19.99 -16.38 -10.19
C VAL A 300 -20.37 -15.90 -11.58
N ALA A 301 -21.22 -14.86 -11.68
CA ALA A 301 -21.67 -14.30 -12.95
C ALA A 301 -20.53 -13.81 -13.86
N VAL A 302 -19.39 -13.47 -13.29
CA VAL A 302 -18.23 -12.93 -14.02
C VAL A 302 -16.96 -13.74 -13.82
N SER A 303 -17.03 -14.86 -13.10
CA SER A 303 -15.86 -15.72 -12.83
C SER A 303 -15.21 -16.27 -14.09
N ALA A 304 -15.98 -16.47 -15.16
CA ALA A 304 -15.49 -16.96 -16.46
C ALA A 304 -14.53 -15.97 -17.17
N TYR A 305 -14.45 -14.73 -16.74
CA TYR A 305 -13.47 -13.76 -17.26
C TYR A 305 -12.07 -13.95 -16.68
N PHE A 306 -11.91 -14.74 -15.64
CA PHE A 306 -10.67 -14.90 -14.87
C PHE A 306 -10.32 -16.39 -14.71
N GLU A 307 -9.04 -16.66 -14.68
CA GLU A 307 -8.50 -17.94 -14.24
C GLU A 307 -8.36 -17.94 -12.73
N LYS A 308 -8.56 -19.10 -12.09
CA LYS A 308 -8.49 -19.22 -10.63
C LYS A 308 -7.32 -20.10 -10.22
N TYR A 309 -6.45 -19.58 -9.36
CA TYR A 309 -5.37 -20.33 -8.73
C TYR A 309 -5.43 -20.14 -7.21
N GLY A 310 -5.79 -21.18 -6.46
CA GLY A 310 -6.09 -21.02 -5.03
C GLY A 310 -7.21 -20.02 -4.80
N ASP A 311 -6.92 -18.98 -4.02
CA ASP A 311 -7.85 -17.87 -3.77
C ASP A 311 -7.62 -16.68 -4.71
N LEU A 312 -6.61 -16.73 -5.59
CA LEU A 312 -6.31 -15.69 -6.56
C LEU A 312 -7.15 -15.85 -7.83
N TYR A 313 -7.72 -14.76 -8.32
CA TYR A 313 -8.31 -14.62 -9.65
C TYR A 313 -7.35 -13.83 -10.53
N TYR A 314 -7.06 -14.36 -11.72
CA TYR A 314 -6.05 -13.83 -12.63
C TYR A 314 -6.60 -13.67 -14.04
N ARG A 315 -6.20 -12.61 -14.73
CA ARG A 315 -6.45 -12.40 -16.15
C ARG A 315 -5.24 -11.77 -16.83
N ALA A 316 -4.63 -12.47 -17.77
CA ALA A 316 -3.64 -11.87 -18.68
C ALA A 316 -4.32 -10.87 -19.61
N MET A 317 -3.70 -9.71 -19.84
CA MET A 317 -4.25 -8.63 -20.66
C MET A 317 -3.32 -8.19 -21.77
N ASN A 318 -2.07 -7.93 -21.47
CA ASN A 318 -1.05 -7.55 -22.45
C ASN A 318 0.14 -8.50 -22.36
N GLU A 319 0.94 -8.52 -23.42
CA GLU A 319 2.13 -9.36 -23.50
C GLU A 319 3.08 -9.05 -22.33
N ASP A 320 3.48 -10.08 -21.65
CA ASP A 320 4.52 -10.06 -20.63
C ASP A 320 5.83 -10.53 -21.28
N CYS A 321 6.82 -9.64 -21.36
CA CYS A 321 8.09 -9.93 -22.02
C CYS A 321 8.98 -10.94 -21.26
N GLY A 322 8.48 -11.49 -20.16
CA GLY A 322 9.25 -12.36 -19.29
C GLY A 322 10.26 -11.62 -18.42
N GLY A 323 11.10 -12.37 -17.73
CA GLY A 323 12.14 -11.79 -16.87
C GLY A 323 12.88 -12.84 -16.05
N ASN A 324 13.93 -12.39 -15.37
CA ASN A 324 14.64 -13.19 -14.38
C ASN A 324 14.06 -12.88 -13.00
N VAL A 325 13.84 -13.92 -12.22
CA VAL A 325 13.42 -13.84 -10.82
C VAL A 325 14.33 -14.69 -9.95
N TRP A 326 14.48 -14.30 -8.70
CA TRP A 326 15.27 -15.05 -7.74
C TRP A 326 14.36 -15.91 -6.88
N ALA A 327 14.83 -17.12 -6.50
CA ALA A 327 14.12 -17.98 -5.54
C ALA A 327 15.11 -18.84 -4.75
N PRO A 328 14.79 -19.18 -3.51
CA PRO A 328 15.56 -20.20 -2.78
C PRO A 328 15.53 -21.52 -3.55
N GLN A 329 16.65 -22.25 -3.58
CA GLN A 329 16.76 -23.51 -4.31
C GLN A 329 15.62 -24.51 -3.96
N ALA A 330 15.23 -24.54 -2.69
CA ALA A 330 14.17 -25.43 -2.20
C ALA A 330 12.77 -25.06 -2.70
N LEU A 331 12.53 -23.79 -3.05
CA LEU A 331 11.22 -23.30 -3.48
C LEU A 331 11.09 -23.16 -5.00
N ILE A 332 12.17 -23.38 -5.78
CA ILE A 332 12.14 -23.27 -7.24
C ILE A 332 11.03 -24.12 -7.87
N PRO A 333 10.88 -25.43 -7.52
CA PRO A 333 9.83 -26.23 -8.17
C PRO A 333 8.41 -25.74 -7.93
N GLU A 334 8.16 -25.17 -6.74
CA GLU A 334 6.85 -24.60 -6.39
C GLU A 334 6.59 -23.29 -7.12
N ILE A 335 7.60 -22.44 -7.20
CA ILE A 335 7.54 -21.14 -7.87
C ILE A 335 7.38 -21.32 -9.38
N ASP A 336 8.10 -22.27 -10.00
CA ASP A 336 7.93 -22.64 -11.41
C ASP A 336 6.50 -23.13 -11.67
N ARG A 337 5.96 -23.98 -10.79
CA ARG A 337 4.58 -24.46 -10.91
C ARG A 337 3.55 -23.33 -10.87
N ILE A 338 3.78 -22.29 -10.07
CA ILE A 338 2.90 -21.12 -9.99
C ILE A 338 2.99 -20.30 -11.29
N TYR A 339 4.20 -20.12 -11.84
CA TYR A 339 4.39 -19.40 -13.11
C TYR A 339 3.77 -20.15 -14.28
N ASP A 340 3.92 -21.48 -14.33
CA ASP A 340 3.29 -22.33 -15.35
C ASP A 340 1.76 -22.23 -15.29
N ALA A 341 1.18 -22.15 -14.08
CA ALA A 341 -0.27 -22.02 -13.92
C ALA A 341 -0.84 -20.69 -14.44
N PHE A 342 0.00 -19.65 -14.55
CA PHE A 342 -0.38 -18.34 -15.10
C PHE A 342 0.13 -18.10 -16.53
N ASP A 343 0.76 -19.11 -17.15
CA ASP A 343 1.41 -19.00 -18.46
C ASP A 343 2.40 -17.82 -18.53
N LEU A 344 3.14 -17.62 -17.44
CA LEU A 344 4.12 -16.54 -17.29
C LEU A 344 5.53 -17.08 -17.51
N MET A 345 6.20 -16.61 -18.55
CA MET A 345 7.58 -16.99 -18.83
C MET A 345 8.55 -16.27 -17.88
N ARG A 346 9.04 -16.99 -16.88
CA ARG A 346 10.09 -16.52 -15.97
C ARG A 346 11.27 -17.47 -15.97
N ARG A 347 12.47 -16.91 -15.91
CA ARG A 347 13.67 -17.69 -15.61
C ARG A 347 13.95 -17.58 -14.11
N VAL A 348 13.65 -18.65 -13.38
CA VAL A 348 13.92 -18.69 -11.94
C VAL A 348 15.41 -19.01 -11.72
N ILE A 349 16.07 -18.13 -10.98
CA ILE A 349 17.51 -18.20 -10.68
C ILE A 349 17.68 -18.45 -9.17
N PRO A 350 18.53 -19.41 -8.75
CA PRO A 350 18.78 -19.65 -7.34
C PRO A 350 19.26 -18.39 -6.62
N ALA A 351 18.57 -18.02 -5.54
CA ALA A 351 18.96 -16.95 -4.66
C ALA A 351 19.95 -17.49 -3.61
N ASP A 352 21.24 -17.27 -3.85
CA ASP A 352 22.30 -17.53 -2.89
C ASP A 352 22.67 -16.20 -2.22
N PHE A 353 22.23 -16.03 -0.99
CA PHE A 353 22.44 -14.80 -0.21
C PHE A 353 22.61 -15.16 1.27
N THR A 354 23.68 -14.70 1.85
CA THR A 354 23.91 -14.78 3.30
C THR A 354 23.71 -13.40 3.89
N PRO A 355 22.72 -13.21 4.77
CA PRO A 355 22.48 -11.93 5.40
C PRO A 355 23.68 -11.50 6.26
N ASP A 356 24.04 -10.22 6.19
CA ASP A 356 25.04 -9.62 7.06
C ASP A 356 24.57 -9.61 8.52
N ALA A 357 25.55 -9.52 9.44
CA ALA A 357 25.24 -9.31 10.85
C ALA A 357 24.53 -7.96 11.02
N GLY A 358 23.39 -7.97 11.68
CA GLY A 358 22.58 -6.75 11.86
C GLY A 358 21.20 -7.08 12.43
N LYS A 359 20.35 -6.07 12.46
CA LYS A 359 18.98 -6.17 12.96
C LYS A 359 17.99 -5.95 11.82
N SER A 360 17.17 -6.95 11.58
CA SER A 360 16.12 -6.93 10.58
C SER A 360 14.97 -5.98 10.96
N LEU A 361 14.27 -5.48 9.94
CA LEU A 361 13.09 -4.67 10.10
C LEU A 361 11.94 -5.26 9.28
N LEU A 362 10.81 -5.47 9.93
CA LEU A 362 9.57 -5.94 9.34
C LEU A 362 8.48 -4.90 9.52
N ASP A 363 7.79 -4.54 8.45
CA ASP A 363 6.52 -3.84 8.57
C ASP A 363 5.38 -4.86 8.70
N VAL A 364 4.37 -4.51 9.50
CA VAL A 364 3.19 -5.34 9.70
C VAL A 364 1.96 -4.47 9.53
N SER A 365 1.18 -4.78 8.51
CA SER A 365 -0.12 -4.19 8.28
C SER A 365 -1.24 -5.14 8.67
N PHE A 366 -2.34 -4.58 9.18
CA PHE A 366 -3.50 -5.33 9.67
C PHE A 366 -4.74 -4.99 8.85
N SER A 367 -5.56 -6.00 8.60
CA SER A 367 -6.93 -5.74 8.19
C SER A 367 -7.74 -5.12 9.36
N ARG A 368 -8.70 -4.25 9.06
CA ARG A 368 -9.50 -3.57 10.09
C ARG A 368 -10.37 -4.52 10.92
N ASP A 369 -10.80 -5.60 10.33
CA ASP A 369 -11.53 -6.69 11.01
C ASP A 369 -10.62 -7.55 11.91
N ARG A 370 -9.28 -7.28 11.87
CA ARG A 370 -8.24 -8.04 12.56
C ARG A 370 -8.20 -9.52 12.22
N ARG A 371 -8.75 -9.93 11.08
CA ARG A 371 -8.67 -11.32 10.61
C ARG A 371 -7.40 -11.63 9.88
N SER A 372 -6.82 -10.66 9.18
CA SER A 372 -5.59 -10.85 8.41
C SER A 372 -4.49 -9.86 8.79
N ALA A 373 -3.26 -10.34 8.74
CA ALA A 373 -2.05 -9.56 8.90
C ALA A 373 -1.08 -9.85 7.74
N VAL A 374 -0.41 -8.82 7.26
CA VAL A 374 0.59 -8.91 6.19
C VAL A 374 1.93 -8.45 6.75
N ILE A 375 2.95 -9.27 6.63
CA ILE A 375 4.34 -9.00 7.02
C ILE A 375 5.13 -8.68 5.75
N ILE A 376 5.84 -7.55 5.76
CA ILE A 376 6.68 -7.10 4.65
C ILE A 376 8.10 -6.90 5.18
N PRO A 377 9.10 -7.64 4.69
CA PRO A 377 10.50 -7.35 4.99
C PRO A 377 10.91 -5.99 4.46
N LEU A 378 11.46 -5.13 5.31
CA LEU A 378 12.03 -3.84 4.93
C LEU A 378 13.55 -3.88 4.93
N MET A 379 14.15 -4.58 5.92
CA MET A 379 15.58 -4.83 6.02
C MET A 379 15.80 -6.27 6.48
N ILE A 380 16.73 -6.98 5.84
CA ILE A 380 17.00 -8.40 6.10
C ILE A 380 18.44 -8.56 6.55
N HIS A 381 18.60 -9.04 7.78
CA HIS A 381 19.88 -9.37 8.41
C HIS A 381 19.84 -10.77 9.03
N SER A 382 20.91 -11.17 9.70
CA SER A 382 21.09 -12.53 10.26
C SER A 382 20.04 -12.96 11.29
N ASP A 383 19.33 -12.02 11.90
CA ASP A 383 18.27 -12.26 12.90
C ASP A 383 16.87 -12.43 12.31
N PHE A 384 16.73 -12.35 10.96
CA PHE A 384 15.44 -12.34 10.26
C PHE A 384 14.52 -13.50 10.64
N SER A 385 15.05 -14.73 10.68
CA SER A 385 14.25 -15.93 11.02
C SER A 385 13.68 -15.88 12.43
N GLU A 386 14.50 -15.42 13.41
CA GLU A 386 14.06 -15.28 14.80
C GLU A 386 12.98 -14.19 14.92
N LEU A 387 13.20 -13.05 14.27
CA LEU A 387 12.28 -11.93 14.26
C LEU A 387 10.94 -12.32 13.62
N LEU A 388 10.96 -13.02 12.48
CA LEU A 388 9.76 -13.49 11.79
C LEU A 388 8.94 -14.45 12.67
N ARG A 389 9.60 -15.42 13.34
CA ARG A 389 8.91 -16.32 14.30
C ARG A 389 8.27 -15.55 15.44
N ALA A 390 8.98 -14.55 15.99
CA ALA A 390 8.45 -13.73 17.08
C ALA A 390 7.20 -12.94 16.66
N HIS A 391 7.22 -12.34 15.46
CA HIS A 391 6.07 -11.64 14.90
C HIS A 391 4.90 -12.59 14.65
N THR A 392 5.13 -13.71 13.99
CA THR A 392 4.10 -14.73 13.71
C THR A 392 3.46 -15.24 14.99
N LYS A 393 4.26 -15.56 16.02
CA LYS A 393 3.76 -15.97 17.34
C LYS A 393 2.89 -14.88 17.99
N LYS A 394 3.32 -13.62 17.92
CA LYS A 394 2.57 -12.48 18.47
C LYS A 394 1.25 -12.30 17.74
N LEU A 395 1.25 -12.32 16.40
CA LEU A 395 0.05 -12.18 15.57
C LEU A 395 -0.95 -13.34 15.82
N SER A 396 -0.45 -14.59 15.87
CA SER A 396 -1.30 -15.74 16.22
C SER A 396 -1.89 -15.60 17.62
N GLY A 397 -1.10 -15.11 18.60
CA GLY A 397 -1.58 -14.83 19.96
C GLY A 397 -2.58 -13.68 20.05
N MET A 398 -2.60 -12.78 19.09
CA MET A 398 -3.61 -11.70 18.94
C MET A 398 -4.89 -12.16 18.24
N GLY A 399 -4.93 -13.41 17.75
CA GLY A 399 -6.12 -14.01 17.13
C GLY A 399 -6.22 -13.81 15.62
N PHE A 400 -5.16 -13.35 14.94
CA PHE A 400 -5.21 -13.26 13.47
C PHE A 400 -5.38 -14.63 12.84
N GLU A 401 -6.36 -14.76 11.95
CA GLU A 401 -6.71 -16.02 11.28
C GLU A 401 -5.77 -16.31 10.11
N THR A 402 -5.43 -15.26 9.36
CA THR A 402 -4.53 -15.32 8.21
C THR A 402 -3.33 -14.43 8.45
N ILE A 403 -2.14 -15.00 8.35
CA ILE A 403 -0.87 -14.27 8.40
C ILE A 403 -0.14 -14.54 7.09
N THR A 404 0.16 -13.48 6.35
CA THR A 404 0.80 -13.53 5.03
C THR A 404 2.14 -12.82 5.10
N ALA A 405 3.14 -13.33 4.40
CA ALA A 405 4.42 -12.65 4.19
C ALA A 405 4.65 -12.42 2.70
N LEU A 406 5.18 -11.25 2.34
CA LEU A 406 5.42 -10.84 0.96
C LEU A 406 6.91 -10.73 0.70
N PHE A 407 7.40 -11.33 -0.40
CA PHE A 407 8.80 -11.30 -0.79
C PHE A 407 8.93 -10.91 -2.27
N LYS A 408 9.71 -9.88 -2.56
CA LYS A 408 10.02 -9.48 -3.94
C LYS A 408 11.01 -10.44 -4.57
N LEU A 409 10.63 -11.05 -5.67
CA LEU A 409 11.47 -12.01 -6.40
C LEU A 409 12.48 -11.32 -7.33
N GLY A 410 12.38 -10.01 -7.53
CA GLY A 410 13.42 -9.18 -8.17
C GLY A 410 14.56 -8.83 -7.22
N SER A 411 14.36 -8.90 -5.92
CA SER A 411 15.38 -8.68 -4.88
C SER A 411 15.98 -10.01 -4.44
N ARG A 412 17.30 -10.21 -4.69
CA ARG A 412 17.99 -11.45 -4.32
C ARG A 412 17.94 -11.71 -2.81
N SER A 413 18.04 -10.68 -1.97
CA SER A 413 18.00 -10.80 -0.52
C SER A 413 16.60 -11.16 -0.01
N GLU A 414 15.55 -10.49 -0.54
CA GLU A 414 14.17 -10.80 -0.15
C GLU A 414 13.76 -12.18 -0.64
N ALA A 415 14.11 -12.55 -1.88
CA ALA A 415 13.85 -13.88 -2.41
C ALA A 415 14.54 -14.97 -1.56
N ALA A 416 15.80 -14.77 -1.16
CA ALA A 416 16.52 -15.73 -0.28
C ALA A 416 15.85 -15.84 1.09
N ALA A 417 15.32 -14.74 1.64
CA ALA A 417 14.63 -14.73 2.93
C ALA A 417 13.32 -15.55 2.93
N ALA A 418 12.74 -15.84 1.77
CA ALA A 418 11.59 -16.73 1.64
C ALA A 418 11.91 -18.17 2.12
N ALA A 419 13.19 -18.62 2.05
CA ALA A 419 13.61 -19.89 2.65
C ALA A 419 13.42 -19.90 4.17
N ALA A 420 13.85 -18.82 4.82
CA ALA A 420 13.68 -18.67 6.26
C ALA A 420 12.18 -18.57 6.65
N ALA A 421 11.36 -18.00 5.80
CA ALA A 421 9.90 -17.99 6.00
C ALA A 421 9.33 -19.42 5.92
N SER A 422 9.76 -20.24 4.97
CA SER A 422 9.35 -21.66 4.91
C SER A 422 9.74 -22.42 6.16
N GLU A 423 10.95 -22.22 6.69
CA GLU A 423 11.39 -22.81 7.96
C GLU A 423 10.57 -22.32 9.17
N CYS A 424 9.94 -21.14 9.04
CA CYS A 424 9.04 -20.59 10.05
C CYS A 424 7.58 -21.04 9.88
N GLY A 425 7.29 -21.93 8.91
CA GLY A 425 5.96 -22.47 8.67
C GLY A 425 5.11 -21.69 7.66
N PHE A 426 5.73 -20.85 6.83
CA PHE A 426 5.04 -20.21 5.71
C PHE A 426 5.15 -21.08 4.45
N GLU A 427 4.07 -21.17 3.70
CA GLU A 427 4.01 -21.90 2.44
C GLU A 427 3.73 -20.93 1.28
N PRO A 428 4.39 -21.11 0.11
CA PRO A 428 4.05 -20.37 -1.10
C PRO A 428 2.59 -20.61 -1.51
N VAL A 429 1.86 -19.56 -1.81
CA VAL A 429 0.44 -19.69 -2.20
C VAL A 429 0.22 -19.21 -3.62
N TRP A 430 0.72 -18.05 -3.98
CA TRP A 430 0.68 -17.48 -5.33
C TRP A 430 1.76 -16.41 -5.52
N ILE A 431 1.84 -15.91 -6.74
CA ILE A 431 2.73 -14.79 -7.10
C ILE A 431 1.86 -13.68 -7.66
N ARG A 432 2.13 -12.44 -7.26
CA ARG A 432 1.59 -11.23 -7.89
C ARG A 432 2.56 -10.79 -8.98
N PRO A 433 2.24 -10.99 -10.26
CA PRO A 433 3.18 -10.69 -11.34
C PRO A 433 3.32 -9.19 -11.55
N GLY A 434 4.56 -8.72 -11.72
CA GLY A 434 4.85 -7.34 -12.11
C GLY A 434 4.42 -6.28 -11.12
N GLU A 435 4.13 -6.63 -9.86
CA GLU A 435 3.86 -5.67 -8.79
C GLU A 435 5.11 -4.81 -8.57
N CYS A 436 4.96 -3.47 -8.66
CA CYS A 436 6.10 -2.54 -8.55
C CYS A 436 7.27 -2.84 -9.52
N LEU A 437 6.97 -3.36 -10.73
CA LEU A 437 7.94 -3.80 -11.75
C LEU A 437 8.71 -5.08 -11.38
N GLU A 438 8.35 -5.74 -10.32
CA GLU A 438 8.93 -7.00 -9.82
C GLU A 438 7.81 -7.96 -9.46
N ASP A 439 8.07 -9.26 -9.56
CA ASP A 439 7.11 -10.25 -9.09
C ASP A 439 7.20 -10.39 -7.57
N THR A 440 6.07 -10.50 -6.90
CA THR A 440 5.98 -10.63 -5.43
C THR A 440 5.43 -12.00 -5.05
N LEU A 441 6.24 -12.81 -4.38
CA LEU A 441 5.82 -14.08 -3.79
C LEU A 441 4.97 -13.83 -2.56
N VAL A 442 3.79 -14.42 -2.55
CA VAL A 442 2.88 -14.41 -1.40
C VAL A 442 2.98 -15.75 -0.68
N MET A 443 3.38 -15.71 0.58
CA MET A 443 3.48 -16.88 1.44
C MET A 443 2.49 -16.77 2.60
N LYS A 444 1.80 -17.85 2.92
CA LYS A 444 0.80 -17.90 3.99
C LYS A 444 1.28 -18.80 5.12
N TYR A 445 1.12 -18.35 6.36
CA TYR A 445 1.46 -19.15 7.53
C TYR A 445 0.46 -20.30 7.69
N ALA A 446 0.97 -21.53 7.66
CA ALA A 446 0.20 -22.72 7.99
C ALA A 446 0.12 -22.86 9.52
N LYS A 447 -1.09 -22.77 10.08
CA LYS A 447 -1.34 -22.92 11.53
C LYS A 447 -1.28 -24.39 11.95
#